data_c3659f52881161a5b7f1c0ba6e801c38
#
_entry.id   c3659f52881161a5b7f1c0ba6e801c38
#
_cell.length_a   1.000
_cell.length_b   1.000
_cell.length_c   1.000
_cell.angle_alpha   90.00
_cell.angle_beta   90.00
_cell.angle_gamma   90.00
#
_symmetry.space_group_name_H-M   'P 1'
#
loop_
_entity.id
_entity.type
_entity.pdbx_description
1 polymer ?
#
loop_
_entity_poly.entity_id
_entity_poly.type
_entity_poly.pdbx_seq_one_letter_code
_entity_poly.pdbx_strand_id
1 'polypeptide(L)'
;EDVLTRSSVLDKERVRKNLERVLKGERQYVAIRDMLNPEVSEKEKLMEIRYLKNANYHPGIPVYLSLVKDVDTSPVIRKALLESLAWFTLSDQKADIIEACKEILQGTDKNTDIYQEAERTYNRLTQQIKNK
;
A
#
# COMPACT_ATOMS: atom_id res chain seq x y z
N GLU A 1 -18.86 22.54 35.65
CA GLU A 1 -17.51 22.46 35.08
C GLU A 1 -16.62 21.49 35.88
N ASP A 2 -16.77 21.42 37.18
CA ASP A 2 -16.05 20.43 37.98
C ASP A 2 -16.44 19.02 37.58
N VAL A 3 -17.68 18.81 37.20
CA VAL A 3 -18.17 17.52 36.73
C VAL A 3 -17.50 17.16 35.43
N LEU A 4 -17.35 18.11 34.52
CA LEU A 4 -16.66 17.88 33.25
C LEU A 4 -15.18 17.58 33.49
N THR A 5 -14.55 18.26 34.42
CA THR A 5 -13.14 18.04 34.74
C THR A 5 -12.93 16.62 35.29
N ARG A 6 -13.83 16.18 36.19
CA ARG A 6 -13.71 14.84 36.77
C ARG A 6 -13.92 13.77 35.75
N SER A 7 -14.93 13.93 34.89
CA SER A 7 -15.20 12.98 33.82
C SER A 7 -14.03 12.90 32.86
N SER A 8 -13.43 14.05 32.55
CA SER A 8 -12.35 14.11 31.57
C SER A 8 -11.09 13.40 32.05
N VAL A 9 -10.85 13.31 33.37
CA VAL A 9 -9.68 12.60 33.89
C VAL A 9 -9.77 11.10 33.56
N LEU A 10 -10.95 10.50 33.76
CA LEU A 10 -11.17 9.09 33.47
C LEU A 10 -11.26 8.81 31.99
N ASP A 11 -11.83 9.74 31.24
CA ASP A 11 -12.08 9.53 29.82
C ASP A 11 -10.91 10.00 28.92
N LYS A 12 -9.97 10.74 29.46
CA LYS A 12 -8.84 11.25 28.70
C LYS A 12 -8.05 10.15 28.01
N GLU A 13 -7.79 9.07 28.72
CA GLU A 13 -7.04 7.96 28.14
C GLU A 13 -7.81 7.26 27.02
N ARG A 14 -9.12 7.12 27.20
CA ARG A 14 -9.96 6.54 26.17
C ARG A 14 -9.99 7.42 24.93
N VAL A 15 -10.17 8.73 25.14
CA VAL A 15 -10.19 9.70 24.05
C VAL A 15 -8.86 9.71 23.33
N ARG A 16 -7.75 9.68 24.10
CA ARG A 16 -6.41 9.66 23.49
C ARG A 16 -6.20 8.42 22.64
N LYS A 17 -6.59 7.24 23.12
CA LYS A 17 -6.47 6.00 22.39
C LYS A 17 -7.31 6.02 21.12
N ASN A 18 -8.54 6.53 21.20
CA ASN A 18 -9.41 6.66 20.04
C ASN A 18 -8.82 7.64 19.04
N LEU A 19 -8.27 8.75 19.53
CA LEU A 19 -7.66 9.75 18.68
C LEU A 19 -6.43 9.20 17.97
N GLU A 20 -5.60 8.45 18.69
CA GLU A 20 -4.44 7.81 18.10
C GLU A 20 -4.85 6.86 16.96
N ARG A 21 -5.94 6.10 17.17
CA ARG A 21 -6.44 5.18 16.15
C ARG A 21 -6.95 5.96 14.94
N VAL A 22 -7.68 7.04 15.16
CA VAL A 22 -8.21 7.88 14.10
C VAL A 22 -7.07 8.56 13.34
N LEU A 23 -6.10 9.11 14.06
CA LEU A 23 -4.95 9.77 13.44
C LEU A 23 -4.10 8.78 12.65
N LYS A 24 -3.96 7.55 13.13
CA LYS A 24 -3.24 6.51 12.41
C LYS A 24 -3.95 6.17 11.11
N GLY A 25 -5.27 6.05 11.16
CA GLY A 25 -6.08 5.83 9.95
C GLY A 25 -6.02 7.02 9.00
N GLU A 26 -6.02 8.24 9.54
CA GLU A 26 -5.86 9.43 8.73
C GLU A 26 -4.48 9.49 8.09
N ARG A 27 -3.43 9.09 8.80
CA ARG A 27 -2.09 9.07 8.25
C ARG A 27 -2.02 8.14 7.04
N GLN A 28 -2.65 6.98 7.14
CA GLN A 28 -2.70 6.03 6.03
C GLN A 28 -3.51 6.59 4.86
N TYR A 29 -4.62 7.25 5.16
CA TYR A 29 -5.44 7.92 4.15
C TYR A 29 -4.65 9.02 3.44
N VAL A 30 -3.92 9.82 4.21
CA VAL A 30 -3.08 10.90 3.65
C VAL A 30 -2.01 10.31 2.74
N ALA A 31 -1.41 9.18 3.12
CA ALA A 31 -0.40 8.52 2.30
C ALA A 31 -0.99 8.09 0.95
N ILE A 32 -2.18 7.50 0.96
CA ILE A 32 -2.87 7.11 -0.27
C ILE A 32 -3.17 8.34 -1.13
N ARG A 33 -3.69 9.40 -0.52
CA ARG A 33 -4.00 10.63 -1.22
C ARG A 33 -2.77 11.23 -1.88
N ASP A 34 -1.65 11.24 -1.15
CA ASP A 34 -0.39 11.80 -1.65
C ASP A 34 0.13 10.98 -2.84
N MET A 35 -0.03 9.66 -2.81
CA MET A 35 0.38 8.83 -3.93
C MET A 35 -0.39 9.14 -5.20
N LEU A 36 -1.63 9.59 -5.06
CA LEU A 36 -2.49 9.91 -6.20
C LEU A 36 -2.37 11.36 -6.66
N ASN A 37 -1.73 12.21 -5.88
CA ASN A 37 -1.64 13.64 -6.14
C ASN A 37 -0.45 13.95 -7.07
N PRO A 38 -0.70 14.48 -8.28
CA PRO A 38 0.38 14.80 -9.21
C PRO A 38 1.31 15.91 -8.73
N GLU A 39 0.88 16.70 -7.74
CA GLU A 39 1.70 17.77 -7.17
C GLU A 39 2.75 17.26 -6.18
N VAL A 40 2.59 16.03 -5.68
CA VAL A 40 3.53 15.44 -4.74
C VAL A 40 4.70 14.86 -5.50
N SER A 41 5.93 15.10 -5.01
CA SER A 41 7.15 14.64 -5.69
C SER A 41 7.24 13.11 -5.68
N GLU A 42 7.98 12.58 -6.65
CA GLU A 42 8.23 11.15 -6.74
C GLU A 42 8.91 10.62 -5.48
N LYS A 43 9.88 11.38 -4.96
CA LYS A 43 10.58 11.01 -3.74
C LYS A 43 9.63 10.88 -2.55
N GLU A 44 8.71 11.83 -2.41
CA GLU A 44 7.73 11.78 -1.34
C GLU A 44 6.77 10.60 -1.51
N LYS A 45 6.37 10.32 -2.75
CA LYS A 45 5.52 9.17 -3.04
C LYS A 45 6.20 7.86 -2.66
N LEU A 46 7.50 7.74 -2.93
CA LEU A 46 8.25 6.56 -2.55
C LEU A 46 8.28 6.37 -1.03
N MET A 47 8.40 7.45 -0.29
CA MET A 47 8.34 7.40 1.18
C MET A 47 6.98 6.94 1.67
N GLU A 48 5.92 7.41 1.05
CA GLU A 48 4.57 7.01 1.41
C GLU A 48 4.31 5.53 1.10
N ILE A 49 4.82 5.05 -0.04
CA ILE A 49 4.72 3.64 -0.41
C ILE A 49 5.41 2.77 0.64
N ARG A 50 6.61 3.18 1.08
CA ARG A 50 7.34 2.46 2.12
C ARG A 50 6.58 2.46 3.44
N TYR A 51 6.01 3.60 3.80
CA TYR A 51 5.21 3.69 5.01
C TYR A 51 4.03 2.72 4.98
N LEU A 52 3.29 2.69 3.87
CA LEU A 52 2.12 1.82 3.74
C LEU A 52 2.51 0.34 3.74
N LYS A 53 3.64 0.01 3.13
CA LYS A 53 4.16 -1.36 3.14
C LYS A 53 4.50 -1.78 4.57
N ASN A 54 5.22 -0.94 5.31
CA ASN A 54 5.62 -1.25 6.68
C ASN A 54 4.42 -1.31 7.63
N ALA A 55 3.38 -0.55 7.34
CA ALA A 55 2.13 -0.59 8.08
C ALA A 55 1.25 -1.78 7.69
N ASN A 56 1.64 -2.52 6.65
CA ASN A 56 0.89 -3.66 6.12
C ASN A 56 -0.56 -3.26 5.81
N TYR A 57 -0.72 -2.14 5.11
CA TYR A 57 -2.03 -1.53 4.89
C TYR A 57 -2.78 -2.19 3.74
N HIS A 58 -3.48 -3.27 4.03
CA HIS A 58 -4.25 -4.04 3.05
C HIS A 58 -5.38 -3.25 2.36
N PRO A 59 -6.10 -2.34 3.05
CA PRO A 59 -7.16 -1.60 2.38
C PRO A 59 -6.70 -0.74 1.21
N GLY A 60 -5.39 -0.45 1.12
CA GLY A 60 -4.84 0.31 0.01
C GLY A 60 -4.58 -0.51 -1.25
N ILE A 61 -4.68 -1.83 -1.18
CA ILE A 61 -4.32 -2.70 -2.30
C ILE A 61 -5.06 -2.34 -3.60
N PRO A 62 -6.37 -2.07 -3.62
CA PRO A 62 -7.03 -1.67 -4.86
C PRO A 62 -6.40 -0.43 -5.51
N VAL A 63 -5.96 0.54 -4.71
CA VAL A 63 -5.27 1.72 -5.21
C VAL A 63 -3.91 1.35 -5.77
N TYR A 64 -3.14 0.53 -5.05
CA TYR A 64 -1.82 0.08 -5.52
C TYR A 64 -1.94 -0.63 -6.86
N LEU A 65 -2.93 -1.50 -7.00
CA LEU A 65 -3.15 -2.23 -8.25
C LEU A 65 -3.52 -1.31 -9.40
N SER A 66 -4.37 -0.32 -9.12
CA SER A 66 -4.76 0.67 -10.12
C SER A 66 -3.55 1.42 -10.66
N LEU A 67 -2.67 1.87 -9.76
CA LEU A 67 -1.46 2.60 -10.14
C LEU A 67 -0.46 1.72 -10.90
N VAL A 68 -0.32 0.47 -10.48
CA VAL A 68 0.62 -0.47 -11.11
C VAL A 68 0.21 -0.78 -12.54
N LYS A 69 -1.09 -0.90 -12.78
CA LYS A 69 -1.61 -1.20 -14.12
C LYS A 69 -1.62 0.01 -15.05
N ASP A 70 -1.57 1.21 -14.48
CA ASP A 70 -1.63 2.45 -15.27
C ASP A 70 -0.26 2.73 -15.88
N VAL A 71 -0.19 2.69 -17.22
CA VAL A 71 1.06 2.92 -17.95
C VAL A 71 1.57 4.36 -17.80
N ASP A 72 0.70 5.29 -17.40
CA ASP A 72 1.07 6.67 -17.18
C ASP A 72 1.70 6.90 -15.80
N THR A 73 1.60 5.93 -14.91
CA THR A 73 2.30 5.99 -13.62
C THR A 73 3.80 5.87 -13.85
N SER A 74 4.58 6.70 -13.15
CA SER A 74 6.05 6.67 -13.24
C SER A 74 6.57 5.25 -13.06
N PRO A 75 7.55 4.81 -13.90
CA PRO A 75 8.13 3.47 -13.75
C PRO A 75 8.75 3.24 -12.38
N VAL A 76 9.34 4.27 -11.77
CA VAL A 76 9.93 4.16 -10.43
C VAL A 76 8.84 3.87 -9.39
N ILE A 77 7.69 4.53 -9.50
CA ILE A 77 6.56 4.32 -8.60
C ILE A 77 5.95 2.94 -8.83
N ARG A 78 5.76 2.53 -10.09
CA ARG A 78 5.22 1.21 -10.42
C ARG A 78 6.10 0.10 -9.85
N LYS A 79 7.41 0.24 -9.99
CA LYS A 79 8.37 -0.73 -9.47
C LYS A 79 8.29 -0.83 -7.95
N ALA A 80 8.25 0.32 -7.27
CA ALA A 80 8.16 0.34 -5.80
C ALA A 80 6.87 -0.32 -5.31
N LEU A 81 5.76 -0.09 -6.02
CA LEU A 81 4.48 -0.70 -5.67
C LEU A 81 4.51 -2.21 -5.88
N LEU A 82 5.13 -2.68 -6.97
CA LEU A 82 5.28 -4.12 -7.22
C LEU A 82 6.10 -4.79 -6.12
N GLU A 83 7.20 -4.15 -5.72
CA GLU A 83 8.02 -4.66 -4.61
C GLU A 83 7.20 -4.77 -3.32
N SER A 84 6.39 -3.74 -3.05
CA SER A 84 5.54 -3.72 -1.85
C SER A 84 4.47 -4.80 -1.90
N LEU A 85 3.83 -4.99 -3.06
CA LEU A 85 2.78 -5.97 -3.23
C LEU A 85 3.26 -7.40 -2.99
N ALA A 86 4.55 -7.66 -3.24
CA ALA A 86 5.13 -8.99 -3.00
C ALA A 86 5.06 -9.41 -1.53
N TRP A 87 4.91 -8.46 -0.62
CA TRP A 87 4.88 -8.74 0.82
C TRP A 87 3.48 -8.94 1.38
N PHE A 88 2.42 -8.73 0.58
CA PHE A 88 1.04 -8.95 1.00
C PHE A 88 0.62 -10.41 0.78
N THR A 89 1.42 -11.33 1.30
CA THR A 89 1.27 -12.76 1.04
C THR A 89 0.04 -13.39 1.72
N LEU A 90 -0.48 -12.73 2.75
CA LEU A 90 -1.65 -13.23 3.48
C LEU A 90 -2.91 -12.44 3.16
N SER A 91 -2.87 -11.59 2.13
CA SER A 91 -4.01 -10.77 1.76
C SER A 91 -5.11 -11.59 1.08
N ASP A 92 -6.35 -11.23 1.37
CA ASP A 92 -7.51 -11.78 0.64
C ASP A 92 -7.49 -11.37 -0.83
N GLN A 93 -6.73 -10.32 -1.17
CA GLN A 93 -6.62 -9.81 -2.53
C GLN A 93 -5.39 -10.36 -3.27
N LYS A 94 -4.78 -11.39 -2.74
CA LYS A 94 -3.60 -12.02 -3.33
C LYS A 94 -3.84 -12.44 -4.78
N ALA A 95 -5.01 -13.02 -5.05
CA ALA A 95 -5.36 -13.43 -6.40
C ALA A 95 -5.40 -12.24 -7.37
N ASP A 96 -5.89 -11.10 -6.90
CA ASP A 96 -5.94 -9.88 -7.71
C ASP A 96 -4.54 -9.35 -8.00
N ILE A 97 -3.63 -9.45 -7.03
CA ILE A 97 -2.24 -9.05 -7.22
C ILE A 97 -1.57 -9.94 -8.26
N ILE A 98 -1.78 -11.25 -8.16
CA ILE A 98 -1.23 -12.21 -9.14
C ILE A 98 -1.75 -11.91 -10.54
N GLU A 99 -3.03 -11.64 -10.66
CA GLU A 99 -3.64 -11.33 -11.95
C GLU A 99 -3.08 -10.03 -12.55
N ALA A 100 -2.88 -9.01 -11.72
CA ALA A 100 -2.26 -7.77 -12.16
C ALA A 100 -0.85 -7.99 -12.67
N CYS A 101 -0.07 -8.85 -11.99
CA CYS A 101 1.28 -9.18 -12.44
C CYS A 101 1.25 -9.89 -13.79
N LYS A 102 0.30 -10.80 -14.00
CA LYS A 102 0.15 -11.47 -15.30
C LYS A 102 -0.13 -10.46 -16.42
N GLU A 103 -1.02 -9.52 -16.17
CA GLU A 103 -1.34 -8.48 -17.16
C GLU A 103 -0.10 -7.67 -17.52
N ILE A 104 0.69 -7.30 -16.53
CA ILE A 104 1.91 -6.53 -16.76
C ILE A 104 2.91 -7.36 -17.56
N LEU A 105 3.09 -8.63 -17.20
CA LEU A 105 4.02 -9.51 -17.91
C LEU A 105 3.64 -9.70 -19.38
N GLN A 106 2.35 -9.75 -19.67
CA GLN A 106 1.87 -9.93 -21.05
C GLN A 106 2.02 -8.68 -21.90
N GLY A 107 1.94 -7.51 -21.26
CA GLY A 107 1.95 -6.23 -21.98
C GLY A 107 3.22 -5.43 -21.90
N THR A 108 4.30 -6.00 -21.31
CA THR A 108 5.53 -5.25 -21.03
C THR A 108 6.73 -5.98 -21.62
N ASP A 109 7.70 -5.21 -22.13
CA ASP A 109 8.94 -5.76 -22.66
C ASP A 109 9.74 -6.45 -21.57
N LYS A 110 10.24 -7.65 -21.86
CA LYS A 110 11.01 -8.48 -20.91
C LYS A 110 12.28 -7.81 -20.41
N ASN A 111 12.80 -6.85 -21.14
CA ASN A 111 14.05 -6.18 -20.79
C ASN A 111 13.86 -5.00 -19.83
N THR A 112 12.65 -4.73 -19.39
CA THR A 112 12.36 -3.60 -18.51
C THR A 112 12.41 -3.99 -17.04
N ASP A 113 12.72 -3.01 -16.18
CA ASP A 113 12.69 -3.21 -14.73
C ASP A 113 11.29 -3.57 -14.25
N ILE A 114 10.27 -3.00 -14.87
CA ILE A 114 8.87 -3.26 -14.51
C ILE A 114 8.54 -4.74 -14.73
N TYR A 115 8.95 -5.28 -15.89
CA TYR A 115 8.74 -6.70 -16.17
C TYR A 115 9.42 -7.58 -15.13
N GLN A 116 10.69 -7.30 -14.86
CA GLN A 116 11.47 -8.08 -13.91
C GLN A 116 10.87 -8.04 -12.52
N GLU A 117 10.40 -6.89 -12.09
CA GLU A 117 9.79 -6.74 -10.78
C GLU A 117 8.43 -7.44 -10.70
N ALA A 118 7.63 -7.34 -11.77
CA ALA A 118 6.35 -8.04 -11.85
C ALA A 118 6.55 -9.56 -11.81
N GLU A 119 7.58 -10.06 -12.51
CA GLU A 119 7.91 -11.48 -12.51
C GLU A 119 8.33 -11.95 -11.12
N ARG A 120 9.16 -11.16 -10.45
CA ARG A 120 9.60 -11.47 -9.09
C ARG A 120 8.43 -11.54 -8.12
N THR A 121 7.54 -10.57 -8.19
CA THR A 121 6.33 -10.51 -7.36
C THR A 121 5.41 -11.71 -7.65
N TYR A 122 5.19 -11.97 -8.93
CA TYR A 122 4.39 -13.12 -9.36
C TYR A 122 4.94 -14.43 -8.82
N ASN A 123 6.23 -14.65 -8.99
CA ASN A 123 6.87 -15.88 -8.54
C ASN A 123 6.79 -16.02 -7.02
N ARG A 124 7.02 -14.96 -6.29
CA ARG A 124 6.96 -15.00 -4.84
C ARG A 124 5.57 -15.39 -4.35
N LEU A 125 4.54 -14.78 -4.90
CA LEU A 125 3.16 -15.04 -4.47
C LEU A 125 2.66 -16.42 -4.91
N THR A 126 3.03 -16.87 -6.11
CA THR A 126 2.60 -18.19 -6.60
C THR A 126 3.37 -19.33 -5.95
N GLN A 127 4.63 -19.13 -5.62
CA GLN A 127 5.41 -20.16 -4.93
C GLN A 127 4.85 -20.47 -3.55
N GLN A 128 4.34 -19.46 -2.85
CA GLN A 128 3.73 -19.67 -1.56
C GLN A 128 2.44 -20.50 -1.66
N ILE A 129 1.72 -20.37 -2.75
CA ILE A 129 0.55 -21.21 -3.01
C ILE A 129 0.99 -22.66 -3.24
N LYS A 130 2.06 -22.85 -4.00
CA LYS A 130 2.57 -24.19 -4.33
C LYS A 130 3.12 -24.92 -3.10
N ASN A 131 3.65 -24.18 -2.14
CA ASN A 131 4.27 -24.77 -0.96
C ASN A 131 3.28 -25.11 0.15
N LYS A 132 2.01 -24.94 -0.11
CA LYS A 132 0.98 -25.43 0.78
C LYS A 132 0.62 -26.85 0.37
#